data_767291e647d78da171addef623049ee1
#
_entry.id   767291e647d78da171addef623049ee1
#
_cell.length_a   1.000
_cell.length_b   1.000
_cell.length_c   1.000
_cell.angle_alpha   90.00
_cell.angle_beta   90.00
_cell.angle_gamma   90.00
#
_symmetry.space_group_name_H-M   'P 1'
#
loop_
_entity.id
_entity.type
_entity.pdbx_description
1 polymer ?
#
loop_
_entity_poly.entity_id
_entity_poly.type
_entity_poly.pdbx_seq_one_letter_code
_entity_poly.pdbx_strand_id
1 'polypeptide(L)'
;MTAENQSTVTEFILGGLTNRPELQLPLFLLFLGILVVTMVGNLGMITLIGLNSQLHTPMYFFLSNLSLVDLCYSSVITPKMLINFVAQRNLISYVGCMSQLYFFLVFVIAECYMLTVMAYDRYVAICQPLLYNIIMSPALCSLLVAFVYAVGLIGSAIETGLMLKLNYCEDLISHYFCDILPLMKLSCSSTYDVEMAVFFLAGFDIIVTSLTVLISYAFILSSILRISSNEGRSKAFSTCSSHFAAVACSMDPQHSCT
;
A
#
# COMPACT_ATOMS: atom_id res chain seq x y z
N MET A 1 45.72 15.18 1.11
CA MET A 1 44.30 15.22 0.73
C MET A 1 44.16 14.34 -0.49
N THR A 2 43.98 13.05 -0.27
CA THR A 2 43.76 12.05 -1.32
C THR A 2 42.29 12.15 -1.68
N ALA A 3 42.01 12.47 -2.96
CA ALA A 3 40.68 12.34 -3.53
C ALA A 3 40.31 10.84 -3.45
N GLU A 4 39.50 10.51 -2.46
CA GLU A 4 38.91 9.21 -2.32
C GLU A 4 37.98 9.00 -3.53
N ASN A 5 38.34 8.02 -4.36
CA ASN A 5 37.50 7.56 -5.46
C ASN A 5 36.14 7.17 -4.89
N GLN A 6 35.19 8.08 -4.93
CA GLN A 6 33.81 7.84 -4.58
C GLN A 6 33.24 6.93 -5.67
N SER A 7 33.40 5.61 -5.49
CA SER A 7 32.74 4.62 -6.32
C SER A 7 31.24 4.77 -6.07
N THR A 8 30.55 5.42 -7.00
CA THR A 8 29.09 5.49 -6.99
C THR A 8 28.57 4.07 -7.11
N VAL A 9 27.78 3.64 -6.13
CA VAL A 9 27.13 2.31 -6.14
C VAL A 9 26.24 2.23 -7.36
N THR A 10 26.54 1.32 -8.27
CA THR A 10 25.77 1.10 -9.51
C THR A 10 24.75 -0.02 -9.37
N GLU A 11 25.01 -0.95 -8.44
CA GLU A 11 24.16 -2.11 -8.17
C GLU A 11 24.10 -2.37 -6.67
N PHE A 12 22.96 -2.87 -6.19
CA PHE A 12 22.77 -3.33 -4.83
C PHE A 12 22.60 -4.85 -4.80
N ILE A 13 22.99 -5.44 -3.68
CA ILE A 13 22.79 -6.85 -3.35
C ILE A 13 21.63 -6.92 -2.38
N LEU A 14 20.53 -7.55 -2.76
CA LEU A 14 19.39 -7.76 -1.86
C LEU A 14 19.67 -8.93 -0.93
N GLY A 15 19.47 -8.73 0.36
CA GLY A 15 19.49 -9.80 1.34
C GLY A 15 18.32 -10.76 1.09
N GLY A 16 18.61 -12.09 1.07
CA GLY A 16 17.53 -13.09 0.95
C GLY A 16 16.71 -13.16 2.24
N LEU A 17 15.45 -13.59 2.13
CA LEU A 17 14.58 -13.89 3.29
C LEU A 17 15.18 -14.97 4.21
N THR A 18 15.99 -15.85 3.68
CA THR A 18 16.67 -16.91 4.44
C THR A 18 17.99 -17.31 3.81
N ASN A 19 18.95 -17.58 4.66
CA ASN A 19 20.24 -18.18 4.28
C ASN A 19 20.22 -19.72 4.35
N ARG A 20 19.09 -20.32 4.75
CA ARG A 20 18.94 -21.77 4.88
C ARG A 20 18.40 -22.36 3.58
N PRO A 21 19.18 -23.20 2.85
CA PRO A 21 18.74 -23.79 1.58
C PRO A 21 17.44 -24.60 1.71
N GLU A 22 17.24 -25.23 2.87
CA GLU A 22 16.06 -26.08 3.17
C GLU A 22 14.75 -25.28 3.18
N LEU A 23 14.80 -23.98 3.50
CA LEU A 23 13.61 -23.11 3.57
C LEU A 23 13.34 -22.37 2.26
N GLN A 24 14.28 -22.35 1.32
CA GLN A 24 14.14 -21.59 0.07
C GLN A 24 12.96 -22.09 -0.77
N LEU A 25 12.88 -23.43 -0.99
CA LEU A 25 11.80 -24.00 -1.79
C LEU A 25 10.42 -23.88 -1.12
N PRO A 26 10.24 -24.18 0.18
CA PRO A 26 8.97 -23.93 0.86
C PRO A 26 8.50 -22.48 0.83
N LEU A 27 9.41 -21.52 1.05
CA LEU A 27 9.10 -20.10 1.00
C LEU A 27 8.77 -19.66 -0.42
N PHE A 28 9.52 -20.10 -1.43
CA PHE A 28 9.21 -19.84 -2.84
C PHE A 28 7.79 -20.28 -3.20
N LEU A 29 7.40 -21.52 -2.84
CA LEU A 29 6.07 -22.04 -3.12
C LEU A 29 4.98 -21.29 -2.36
N LEU A 30 5.26 -20.90 -1.11
CA LEU A 30 4.33 -20.10 -0.31
C LEU A 30 4.08 -18.72 -0.97
N PHE A 31 5.13 -17.98 -1.30
CA PHE A 31 4.99 -16.65 -1.91
C PHE A 31 4.43 -16.71 -3.34
N LEU A 32 4.76 -17.76 -4.09
CA LEU A 32 4.15 -18.02 -5.39
C LEU A 32 2.64 -18.27 -5.24
N GLY A 33 2.25 -19.08 -4.25
CA GLY A 33 0.83 -19.32 -3.93
C GLY A 33 0.09 -18.05 -3.55
N ILE A 34 0.68 -17.22 -2.67
CA ILE A 34 0.12 -15.91 -2.29
C ILE A 34 -0.04 -15.03 -3.53
N LEU A 35 0.99 -14.92 -4.38
CA LEU A 35 0.92 -14.13 -5.61
C LEU A 35 -0.23 -14.58 -6.51
N VAL A 36 -0.36 -15.90 -6.76
CA VAL A 36 -1.43 -16.45 -7.61
C VAL A 36 -2.80 -16.12 -7.02
N VAL A 37 -2.99 -16.31 -5.72
CA VAL A 37 -4.27 -16.00 -5.04
C VAL A 37 -4.58 -14.50 -5.14
N THR A 38 -3.60 -13.64 -4.90
CA THR A 38 -3.76 -12.18 -5.03
C THR A 38 -4.12 -11.79 -6.46
N MET A 39 -3.39 -12.30 -7.45
CA MET A 39 -3.66 -11.99 -8.86
C MET A 39 -5.05 -12.48 -9.30
N VAL A 40 -5.39 -13.73 -9.02
CA VAL A 40 -6.69 -14.32 -9.42
C VAL A 40 -7.84 -13.65 -8.68
N GLY A 41 -7.69 -13.39 -7.37
CA GLY A 41 -8.72 -12.76 -6.55
C GLY A 41 -9.03 -11.33 -7.02
N ASN A 42 -8.00 -10.51 -7.18
CA ASN A 42 -8.18 -9.11 -7.57
C ASN A 42 -8.61 -8.95 -9.04
N LEU A 43 -8.05 -9.73 -9.98
CA LEU A 43 -8.55 -9.77 -11.35
C LEU A 43 -10.00 -10.26 -11.43
N GLY A 44 -10.34 -11.28 -10.66
CA GLY A 44 -11.70 -11.79 -10.54
C GLY A 44 -12.67 -10.72 -10.02
N MET A 45 -12.26 -9.96 -8.98
CA MET A 45 -13.04 -8.86 -8.42
C MET A 45 -13.29 -7.75 -9.45
N ILE A 46 -12.25 -7.27 -10.14
CA ILE A 46 -12.36 -6.25 -11.17
C ILE A 46 -13.29 -6.72 -12.31
N THR A 47 -13.09 -7.97 -12.77
CA THR A 47 -13.89 -8.54 -13.84
C THR A 47 -15.35 -8.69 -13.43
N LEU A 48 -15.62 -9.20 -12.22
CA LEU A 48 -16.98 -9.38 -11.71
C LEU A 48 -17.72 -8.04 -11.61
N ILE A 49 -17.07 -7.01 -11.07
CA ILE A 49 -17.64 -5.66 -10.97
C ILE A 49 -17.88 -5.07 -12.34
N GLY A 50 -16.94 -5.23 -13.28
CA GLY A 50 -17.06 -4.68 -14.63
C GLY A 50 -18.18 -5.32 -15.46
N LEU A 51 -18.41 -6.63 -15.31
CA LEU A 51 -19.40 -7.37 -16.08
C LEU A 51 -20.82 -7.30 -15.48
N ASN A 52 -20.96 -6.99 -14.19
CA ASN A 52 -22.25 -7.03 -13.53
C ASN A 52 -22.74 -5.60 -13.20
N SER A 53 -23.72 -5.12 -13.97
CA SER A 53 -24.29 -3.77 -13.79
C SER A 53 -24.92 -3.54 -12.40
N GLN A 54 -25.34 -4.58 -11.69
CA GLN A 54 -25.87 -4.48 -10.34
C GLN A 54 -24.80 -4.08 -9.32
N LEU A 55 -23.51 -4.31 -9.65
CA LEU A 55 -22.36 -3.94 -8.82
C LEU A 55 -21.81 -2.53 -9.16
N HIS A 56 -22.46 -1.77 -10.03
CA HIS A 56 -22.03 -0.42 -10.38
C HIS A 56 -22.49 0.60 -9.31
N THR A 57 -22.03 0.41 -8.09
CA THR A 57 -22.23 1.35 -6.98
C THR A 57 -20.92 2.01 -6.57
N PRO A 58 -20.93 3.17 -5.90
CA PRO A 58 -19.70 3.84 -5.44
C PRO A 58 -18.75 2.91 -4.67
N MET A 59 -19.26 2.11 -3.76
CA MET A 59 -18.47 1.16 -2.99
C MET A 59 -17.69 0.18 -3.88
N TYR A 60 -18.36 -0.46 -4.85
CA TYR A 60 -17.70 -1.42 -5.73
C TYR A 60 -16.76 -0.72 -6.72
N PHE A 61 -17.03 0.52 -7.10
CA PHE A 61 -16.09 1.32 -7.87
C PHE A 61 -14.78 1.55 -7.13
N PHE A 62 -14.83 1.91 -5.84
CA PHE A 62 -13.63 2.04 -4.99
C PHE A 62 -12.95 0.69 -4.78
N LEU A 63 -13.72 -0.38 -4.54
CA LEU A 63 -13.19 -1.73 -4.36
C LEU A 63 -12.45 -2.23 -5.62
N SER A 64 -12.96 -1.93 -6.81
CA SER A 64 -12.30 -2.24 -8.08
C SER A 64 -10.96 -1.50 -8.22
N ASN A 65 -10.91 -0.23 -7.81
CA ASN A 65 -9.66 0.55 -7.79
C ASN A 65 -8.68 0.04 -6.73
N LEU A 66 -9.15 -0.34 -5.55
CA LEU A 66 -8.31 -0.98 -4.52
C LEU A 66 -7.70 -2.29 -5.06
N SER A 67 -8.53 -3.15 -5.69
CA SER A 67 -8.03 -4.37 -6.33
C SER A 67 -6.99 -4.10 -7.42
N LEU A 68 -7.10 -3.00 -8.16
CA LEU A 68 -6.08 -2.59 -9.13
C LEU A 68 -4.78 -2.18 -8.44
N VAL A 69 -4.87 -1.44 -7.35
CA VAL A 69 -3.71 -1.06 -6.51
C VAL A 69 -3.00 -2.30 -5.99
N ASP A 70 -3.73 -3.30 -5.45
CA ASP A 70 -3.18 -4.56 -4.95
C ASP A 70 -2.45 -5.37 -6.03
N LEU A 71 -3.02 -5.42 -7.25
CA LEU A 71 -2.37 -6.06 -8.40
C LEU A 71 -1.04 -5.40 -8.74
N CYS A 72 -1.04 -4.07 -8.79
CA CYS A 72 0.15 -3.30 -9.11
C CYS A 72 1.20 -3.43 -8.01
N TYR A 73 0.80 -3.30 -6.75
CA TYR A 73 1.66 -3.49 -5.58
C TYR A 73 2.37 -4.85 -5.60
N SER A 74 1.59 -5.93 -5.75
CA SER A 74 2.13 -7.29 -5.82
C SER A 74 3.07 -7.48 -7.00
N SER A 75 2.80 -6.82 -8.14
CA SER A 75 3.63 -6.90 -9.35
C SER A 75 4.97 -6.18 -9.21
N VAL A 76 5.09 -5.21 -8.33
CA VAL A 76 6.34 -4.47 -8.07
C VAL A 76 7.30 -5.27 -7.19
N ILE A 77 6.80 -5.98 -6.19
CA ILE A 77 7.62 -6.63 -5.17
C ILE A 77 7.85 -8.11 -5.48
N THR A 78 6.76 -8.85 -5.65
CA THR A 78 6.77 -10.32 -5.60
C THR A 78 7.60 -10.96 -6.72
N PRO A 79 7.59 -10.50 -7.99
CA PRO A 79 8.39 -11.12 -9.04
C PRO A 79 9.89 -11.08 -8.75
N LYS A 80 10.40 -9.93 -8.27
CA LYS A 80 11.82 -9.80 -7.93
C LYS A 80 12.18 -10.67 -6.73
N MET A 81 11.32 -10.73 -5.73
CA MET A 81 11.49 -11.58 -4.56
C MET A 81 11.53 -13.08 -4.96
N LEU A 82 10.63 -13.53 -5.85
CA LEU A 82 10.62 -14.91 -6.35
C LEU A 82 11.87 -15.23 -7.16
N ILE A 83 12.35 -14.32 -8.00
CA ILE A 83 13.61 -14.50 -8.74
C ILE A 83 14.78 -14.67 -7.77
N ASN A 84 14.80 -13.92 -6.67
CA ASN A 84 15.85 -13.98 -5.68
C ASN A 84 15.95 -15.35 -4.97
N PHE A 85 14.88 -16.15 -4.89
CA PHE A 85 14.96 -17.51 -4.37
C PHE A 85 15.65 -18.50 -5.31
N VAL A 86 15.66 -18.21 -6.62
CA VAL A 86 16.22 -19.09 -7.65
C VAL A 86 17.59 -18.61 -8.12
N ALA A 87 17.87 -17.32 -8.04
CA ALA A 87 19.10 -16.71 -8.50
C ALA A 87 20.27 -16.95 -7.54
N GLN A 88 21.45 -17.21 -8.07
CA GLN A 88 22.68 -17.34 -7.27
C GLN A 88 23.17 -15.99 -6.70
N ARG A 89 22.78 -14.87 -7.33
CA ARG A 89 23.10 -13.52 -6.89
C ARG A 89 21.86 -12.64 -6.99
N ASN A 90 21.51 -12.01 -5.88
CA ASN A 90 20.31 -11.16 -5.75
C ASN A 90 20.65 -9.71 -6.08
N LEU A 91 21.12 -9.45 -7.30
CA LEU A 91 21.53 -8.13 -7.75
C LEU A 91 20.32 -7.33 -8.26
N ILE A 92 20.32 -6.04 -7.95
CA ILE A 92 19.40 -5.05 -8.52
C ILE A 92 20.21 -3.80 -8.87
N SER A 93 20.00 -3.25 -10.07
CA SER A 93 20.64 -1.99 -10.45
C SER A 93 20.13 -0.83 -9.58
N TYR A 94 20.95 0.20 -9.39
CA TYR A 94 20.55 1.40 -8.66
C TYR A 94 19.22 1.99 -9.18
N VAL A 95 19.09 2.15 -10.51
CA VAL A 95 17.86 2.64 -11.14
C VAL A 95 16.69 1.70 -10.89
N GLY A 96 16.92 0.39 -10.97
CA GLY A 96 15.88 -0.62 -10.68
C GLY A 96 15.39 -0.55 -9.23
N CYS A 97 16.32 -0.37 -8.29
CA CYS A 97 16.00 -0.21 -6.87
C CYS A 97 15.18 1.06 -6.59
N MET A 98 15.62 2.21 -7.12
CA MET A 98 14.87 3.47 -6.97
C MET A 98 13.51 3.43 -7.65
N SER A 99 13.40 2.78 -8.81
CA SER A 99 12.11 2.57 -9.48
C SER A 99 11.19 1.65 -8.67
N GLN A 100 11.71 0.57 -8.11
CA GLN A 100 10.95 -0.33 -7.24
C GLN A 100 10.44 0.43 -6.01
N LEU A 101 11.30 1.21 -5.35
CA LEU A 101 10.94 2.05 -4.21
C LEU A 101 9.82 3.03 -4.57
N TYR A 102 9.96 3.75 -5.70
CA TYR A 102 8.97 4.71 -6.15
C TYR A 102 7.58 4.08 -6.34
N PHE A 103 7.50 3.02 -7.13
CA PHE A 103 6.21 2.36 -7.40
C PHE A 103 5.64 1.67 -6.16
N PHE A 104 6.49 1.09 -5.31
CA PHE A 104 6.08 0.57 -4.01
C PHE A 104 5.36 1.64 -3.19
N LEU A 105 5.98 2.80 -3.01
CA LEU A 105 5.41 3.92 -2.26
C LEU A 105 4.12 4.46 -2.90
N VAL A 106 4.05 4.57 -4.24
CA VAL A 106 2.82 4.98 -4.94
C VAL A 106 1.63 4.13 -4.52
N PHE A 107 1.81 2.81 -4.53
CA PHE A 107 0.70 1.90 -4.27
C PHE A 107 0.38 1.78 -2.78
N VAL A 108 1.38 1.84 -1.89
CA VAL A 108 1.15 1.89 -0.43
C VAL A 108 0.35 3.13 -0.02
N ILE A 109 0.76 4.30 -0.49
CA ILE A 109 0.04 5.54 -0.20
C ILE A 109 -1.37 5.50 -0.80
N ALA A 110 -1.50 5.06 -2.07
CA ALA A 110 -2.79 4.95 -2.73
C ALA A 110 -3.74 3.98 -2.00
N GLU A 111 -3.25 2.85 -1.49
CA GLU A 111 -4.02 1.90 -0.69
C GLU A 111 -4.58 2.55 0.58
N CYS A 112 -3.74 3.23 1.37
CA CYS A 112 -4.15 3.92 2.59
C CYS A 112 -5.25 4.97 2.33
N TYR A 113 -5.07 5.79 1.31
CA TYR A 113 -6.07 6.81 0.96
C TYR A 113 -7.32 6.21 0.32
N MET A 114 -7.23 5.10 -0.42
CA MET A 114 -8.39 4.40 -0.97
C MET A 114 -9.26 3.83 0.16
N LEU A 115 -8.66 3.22 1.19
CA LEU A 115 -9.38 2.76 2.38
C LEU A 115 -10.05 3.91 3.13
N THR A 116 -9.41 5.07 3.18
CA THR A 116 -9.97 6.29 3.77
C THR A 116 -11.21 6.76 3.01
N VAL A 117 -11.15 6.77 1.67
CA VAL A 117 -12.30 7.12 0.81
C VAL A 117 -13.44 6.11 0.99
N MET A 118 -13.12 4.81 1.08
CA MET A 118 -14.11 3.78 1.34
C MET A 118 -14.77 3.92 2.73
N ALA A 119 -14.02 4.32 3.75
CA ALA A 119 -14.56 4.62 5.07
C ALA A 119 -15.52 5.83 5.03
N TYR A 120 -15.19 6.85 4.26
CA TYR A 120 -16.09 7.99 4.02
C TYR A 120 -17.35 7.57 3.26
N ASP A 121 -17.25 6.75 2.22
CA ASP A 121 -18.40 6.19 1.50
C ASP A 121 -19.35 5.45 2.46
N ARG A 122 -18.81 4.60 3.34
CA ARG A 122 -19.61 3.90 4.37
C ARG A 122 -20.27 4.85 5.34
N TYR A 123 -19.57 5.89 5.78
CA TYR A 123 -20.13 6.93 6.64
C TYR A 123 -21.34 7.59 5.99
N VAL A 124 -21.22 8.05 4.74
CA VAL A 124 -22.33 8.70 4.03
C VAL A 124 -23.50 7.73 3.83
N ALA A 125 -23.23 6.48 3.45
CA ALA A 125 -24.27 5.47 3.21
C ALA A 125 -25.11 5.16 4.47
N ILE A 126 -24.48 5.15 5.64
CA ILE A 126 -25.15 4.75 6.89
C ILE A 126 -25.74 5.97 7.62
N CYS A 127 -24.99 7.08 7.68
CA CYS A 127 -25.41 8.25 8.45
C CYS A 127 -26.31 9.21 7.66
N GLN A 128 -26.24 9.19 6.31
CA GLN A 128 -27.00 10.09 5.43
C GLN A 128 -27.65 9.36 4.23
N PRO A 129 -28.45 8.31 4.45
CA PRO A 129 -28.94 7.43 3.39
C PRO A 129 -29.77 8.17 2.33
N LEU A 130 -30.52 9.20 2.73
CA LEU A 130 -31.36 9.98 1.80
C LEU A 130 -30.54 10.88 0.85
N LEU A 131 -29.35 11.27 1.28
CA LEU A 131 -28.45 12.14 0.50
C LEU A 131 -27.35 11.35 -0.20
N TYR A 132 -27.26 10.05 0.03
CA TYR A 132 -26.17 9.21 -0.49
C TYR A 132 -25.95 9.34 -1.99
N ASN A 133 -27.00 9.20 -2.79
CA ASN A 133 -26.92 9.27 -4.25
C ASN A 133 -26.58 10.68 -4.78
N ILE A 134 -26.84 11.71 -3.98
CA ILE A 134 -26.49 13.10 -4.32
C ILE A 134 -25.03 13.36 -3.99
N ILE A 135 -24.60 12.98 -2.78
CA ILE A 135 -23.25 13.21 -2.30
C ILE A 135 -22.28 12.32 -3.07
N MET A 136 -22.52 11.01 -3.13
CA MET A 136 -21.64 10.04 -3.80
C MET A 136 -21.94 9.96 -5.31
N SER A 137 -22.00 11.13 -5.96
CA SER A 137 -22.17 11.20 -7.41
C SER A 137 -20.99 10.58 -8.14
N PRO A 138 -21.16 10.04 -9.38
CA PRO A 138 -20.07 9.49 -10.18
C PRO A 138 -18.91 10.48 -10.39
N ALA A 139 -19.21 11.77 -10.50
CA ALA A 139 -18.20 12.82 -10.62
C ALA A 139 -17.35 12.94 -9.34
N LEU A 140 -17.97 12.92 -8.15
CA LEU A 140 -17.23 12.94 -6.89
C LEU A 140 -16.42 11.66 -6.71
N CYS A 141 -16.96 10.49 -7.00
CA CYS A 141 -16.24 9.22 -6.91
C CYS A 141 -14.98 9.23 -7.79
N SER A 142 -15.10 9.69 -9.04
CA SER A 142 -13.96 9.80 -9.96
C SER A 142 -12.94 10.82 -9.47
N LEU A 143 -13.37 11.94 -8.92
CA LEU A 143 -12.49 12.96 -8.34
C LEU A 143 -11.72 12.42 -7.12
N LEU A 144 -12.38 11.69 -6.24
CA LEU A 144 -11.75 11.07 -5.07
C LEU A 144 -10.68 10.06 -5.49
N VAL A 145 -10.96 9.20 -6.47
CA VAL A 145 -9.98 8.26 -7.01
C VAL A 145 -8.81 8.98 -7.67
N ALA A 146 -9.07 10.01 -8.48
CA ALA A 146 -8.01 10.83 -9.08
C ALA A 146 -7.14 11.50 -8.01
N PHE A 147 -7.75 12.00 -6.92
CA PHE A 147 -7.03 12.56 -5.79
C PHE A 147 -6.13 11.52 -5.11
N VAL A 148 -6.63 10.31 -4.87
CA VAL A 148 -5.85 9.21 -4.26
C VAL A 148 -4.60 8.91 -5.09
N TYR A 149 -4.74 8.72 -6.40
CA TYR A 149 -3.58 8.46 -7.27
C TYR A 149 -2.63 9.67 -7.35
N ALA A 150 -3.16 10.88 -7.37
CA ALA A 150 -2.33 12.10 -7.38
C ALA A 150 -1.47 12.21 -6.10
N VAL A 151 -2.07 11.97 -4.92
CA VAL A 151 -1.33 11.96 -3.65
C VAL A 151 -0.27 10.86 -3.64
N GLY A 152 -0.60 9.66 -4.09
CA GLY A 152 0.36 8.55 -4.22
C GLY A 152 1.54 8.91 -5.11
N LEU A 153 1.30 9.43 -6.31
CA LEU A 153 2.35 9.79 -7.26
C LEU A 153 3.25 10.94 -6.76
N ILE A 154 2.65 11.99 -6.19
CA ILE A 154 3.38 13.16 -5.71
C ILE A 154 4.16 12.83 -4.43
N GLY A 155 3.53 12.18 -3.46
CA GLY A 155 4.16 11.76 -2.20
C GLY A 155 5.37 10.87 -2.46
N SER A 156 5.20 9.83 -3.28
CA SER A 156 6.30 8.93 -3.65
C SER A 156 7.42 9.63 -4.42
N ALA A 157 7.10 10.61 -5.27
CA ALA A 157 8.12 11.39 -5.97
C ALA A 157 8.95 12.23 -4.99
N ILE A 158 8.33 12.78 -3.96
CA ILE A 158 9.03 13.55 -2.92
C ILE A 158 9.93 12.61 -2.10
N GLU A 159 9.40 11.50 -1.59
CA GLU A 159 10.15 10.55 -0.76
C GLU A 159 11.31 9.91 -1.54
N THR A 160 11.06 9.43 -2.76
CA THR A 160 12.12 8.88 -3.62
C THR A 160 13.14 9.96 -4.00
N GLY A 161 12.69 11.19 -4.26
CA GLY A 161 13.56 12.33 -4.52
C GLY A 161 14.50 12.68 -3.36
N LEU A 162 14.05 12.48 -2.12
CA LEU A 162 14.88 12.61 -0.91
C LEU A 162 15.94 11.50 -0.87
N MET A 163 15.57 10.27 -1.19
CA MET A 163 16.50 9.13 -1.24
C MET A 163 17.57 9.29 -2.33
N LEU A 164 17.23 9.89 -3.47
CA LEU A 164 18.18 10.19 -4.56
C LEU A 164 19.25 11.22 -4.18
N LYS A 165 19.06 12.01 -3.10
CA LYS A 165 20.06 12.96 -2.59
C LYS A 165 21.14 12.30 -1.74
N LEU A 166 20.94 11.07 -1.30
CA LEU A 166 21.88 10.34 -0.45
C LEU A 166 23.02 9.75 -1.28
N ASN A 167 24.22 9.75 -0.70
CA ASN A 167 25.39 9.07 -1.27
C ASN A 167 25.52 7.70 -0.63
N TYR A 168 25.42 6.65 -1.42
CA TYR A 168 25.52 5.26 -0.98
C TYR A 168 26.95 4.76 -1.09
N CYS A 169 27.47 4.17 0.00
CA CYS A 169 28.82 3.61 0.10
C CYS A 169 28.82 2.10 0.31
N GLU A 170 27.72 1.54 0.78
CA GLU A 170 27.52 0.11 0.93
C GLU A 170 26.50 -0.36 -0.10
N ASP A 171 26.63 -1.61 -0.54
CA ASP A 171 25.82 -2.21 -1.58
C ASP A 171 24.90 -3.33 -1.07
N LEU A 172 25.06 -3.77 0.20
CA LEU A 172 24.28 -4.86 0.78
C LEU A 172 23.02 -4.34 1.50
N ILE A 173 21.87 -4.44 0.84
CA ILE A 173 20.56 -4.17 1.45
C ILE A 173 20.15 -5.38 2.30
N SER A 174 19.99 -5.19 3.61
CA SER A 174 19.56 -6.24 4.55
C SER A 174 18.07 -6.57 4.46
N HIS A 175 17.49 -6.48 3.26
CA HIS A 175 16.08 -6.73 2.96
C HIS A 175 15.92 -7.39 1.59
N TYR A 176 14.76 -8.02 1.33
CA TYR A 176 14.49 -8.73 0.07
C TYR A 176 13.93 -7.80 -1.05
N PHE A 177 13.67 -6.54 -0.75
CA PHE A 177 13.29 -5.48 -1.70
C PHE A 177 13.86 -4.12 -1.27
N CYS A 178 13.78 -3.13 -2.17
CA CYS A 178 14.24 -1.78 -1.90
C CYS A 178 13.21 -1.01 -1.06
N ASP A 179 13.59 -0.67 0.15
CA ASP A 179 12.78 0.11 1.10
C ASP A 179 13.61 1.27 1.68
N ILE A 180 12.91 2.31 2.15
CA ILE A 180 13.53 3.55 2.66
C ILE A 180 14.51 3.26 3.80
N LEU A 181 14.06 2.55 4.84
CA LEU A 181 14.86 2.34 6.06
C LEU A 181 16.15 1.52 5.81
N PRO A 182 16.10 0.39 5.08
CA PRO A 182 17.34 -0.33 4.71
C PRO A 182 18.28 0.50 3.84
N LEU A 183 17.75 1.26 2.88
CA LEU A 183 18.56 2.10 2.00
C LEU A 183 19.24 3.25 2.75
N MET A 184 18.57 3.92 3.69
CA MET A 184 19.19 4.98 4.49
C MET A 184 20.42 4.49 5.27
N LYS A 185 20.42 3.23 5.73
CA LYS A 185 21.55 2.64 6.47
C LYS A 185 22.81 2.46 5.61
N LEU A 186 22.69 2.43 4.28
CA LEU A 186 23.79 2.27 3.34
C LEU A 186 24.42 3.62 2.95
N SER A 187 23.86 4.72 3.44
CA SER A 187 24.35 6.06 3.13
C SER A 187 25.58 6.42 3.98
N CYS A 188 26.60 6.98 3.33
CA CYS A 188 27.74 7.62 3.99
C CYS A 188 27.57 9.13 4.18
N SER A 189 26.53 9.72 3.59
CA SER A 189 26.14 11.11 3.88
C SER A 189 25.28 11.17 5.13
N SER A 190 25.16 12.37 5.74
CA SER A 190 24.24 12.59 6.86
C SER A 190 22.81 12.31 6.38
N THR A 191 22.12 11.39 7.04
CA THR A 191 20.73 11.01 6.74
C THR A 191 19.71 11.80 7.54
N TYR A 192 20.15 12.60 8.54
CA TYR A 192 19.30 13.25 9.52
C TYR A 192 18.14 14.06 8.89
N ASP A 193 18.44 14.92 7.92
CA ASP A 193 17.42 15.77 7.29
C ASP A 193 16.42 14.93 6.46
N VAL A 194 16.90 13.86 5.81
CA VAL A 194 16.06 12.94 5.03
C VAL A 194 15.20 12.10 5.96
N GLU A 195 15.76 11.55 7.04
CA GLU A 195 15.03 10.81 8.06
C GLU A 195 13.90 11.64 8.66
N MET A 196 14.19 12.88 9.04
CA MET A 196 13.18 13.78 9.59
C MET A 196 12.09 14.10 8.57
N ALA A 197 12.45 14.37 7.31
CA ALA A 197 11.47 14.66 6.26
C ALA A 197 10.57 13.44 5.98
N VAL A 198 11.14 12.24 5.84
CA VAL A 198 10.38 11.00 5.66
C VAL A 198 9.50 10.71 6.87
N PHE A 199 10.02 10.88 8.09
CA PHE A 199 9.24 10.69 9.32
C PHE A 199 8.02 11.61 9.38
N PHE A 200 8.18 12.88 9.03
CA PHE A 200 7.06 13.82 9.00
C PHE A 200 6.06 13.51 7.88
N LEU A 201 6.52 13.15 6.68
CA LEU A 201 5.63 12.80 5.56
C LEU A 201 4.83 11.52 5.86
N ALA A 202 5.50 10.44 6.21
CA ALA A 202 4.84 9.18 6.56
C ALA A 202 3.97 9.32 7.82
N GLY A 203 4.43 10.05 8.83
CA GLY A 203 3.66 10.33 10.03
C GLY A 203 2.39 11.13 9.74
N PHE A 204 2.47 12.13 8.86
CA PHE A 204 1.31 12.90 8.41
C PHE A 204 0.29 12.01 7.70
N ASP A 205 0.73 11.18 6.75
CA ASP A 205 -0.15 10.26 6.01
C ASP A 205 -0.84 9.27 6.95
N ILE A 206 -0.10 8.65 7.86
CA ILE A 206 -0.64 7.71 8.85
C ILE A 206 -1.65 8.40 9.78
N ILE A 207 -1.35 9.59 10.26
CA ILE A 207 -2.25 10.33 11.17
C ILE A 207 -3.54 10.72 10.43
N VAL A 208 -3.44 11.30 9.23
CA VAL A 208 -4.61 11.75 8.47
C VAL A 208 -5.50 10.58 8.10
N THR A 209 -4.94 9.49 7.57
CA THR A 209 -5.73 8.32 7.17
C THR A 209 -6.35 7.62 8.37
N SER A 210 -5.58 7.38 9.44
CA SER A 210 -6.08 6.73 10.67
C SER A 210 -7.17 7.55 11.36
N LEU A 211 -6.98 8.85 11.53
CA LEU A 211 -7.99 9.72 12.14
C LEU A 211 -9.27 9.76 11.31
N THR A 212 -9.18 9.85 9.99
CA THR A 212 -10.36 9.88 9.12
C THR A 212 -11.14 8.57 9.23
N VAL A 213 -10.46 7.44 9.23
CA VAL A 213 -11.07 6.12 9.41
C VAL A 213 -11.72 6.03 10.79
N LEU A 214 -11.01 6.34 11.87
CA LEU A 214 -11.53 6.28 13.23
C LEU A 214 -12.76 7.17 13.43
N ILE A 215 -12.72 8.41 12.94
CA ILE A 215 -13.84 9.35 13.02
C ILE A 215 -15.05 8.79 12.23
N SER A 216 -14.85 8.31 11.02
CA SER A 216 -15.90 7.71 10.20
C SER A 216 -16.58 6.54 10.95
N TYR A 217 -15.79 5.62 11.50
CA TYR A 217 -16.33 4.49 12.25
C TYR A 217 -16.99 4.88 13.57
N ALA A 218 -16.49 5.89 14.28
CA ALA A 218 -17.15 6.41 15.49
C ALA A 218 -18.56 6.94 15.17
N PHE A 219 -18.72 7.68 14.07
CA PHE A 219 -20.04 8.16 13.63
C PHE A 219 -20.92 7.01 13.15
N ILE A 220 -20.40 6.05 12.40
CA ILE A 220 -21.12 4.86 11.96
C ILE A 220 -21.64 4.08 13.18
N LEU A 221 -20.78 3.81 14.16
CA LEU A 221 -21.14 3.09 15.37
C LEU A 221 -22.22 3.84 16.17
N SER A 222 -22.05 5.15 16.33
CA SER A 222 -23.08 6.00 16.98
C SER A 222 -24.43 5.93 16.26
N SER A 223 -24.44 5.91 14.93
CA SER A 223 -25.65 5.80 14.12
C SER A 223 -26.28 4.42 14.24
N ILE A 224 -25.49 3.34 14.20
CA ILE A 224 -25.97 1.96 14.37
C ILE A 224 -26.61 1.76 15.76
N LEU A 225 -26.01 2.31 16.81
CA LEU A 225 -26.55 2.21 18.17
C LEU A 225 -27.90 2.95 18.33
N ARG A 226 -28.21 3.93 17.48
CA ARG A 226 -29.50 4.62 17.45
C ARG A 226 -30.60 3.86 16.68
N ILE A 227 -30.25 2.79 15.93
CA ILE A 227 -31.22 1.97 15.22
C ILE A 227 -32.03 1.16 16.22
N SER A 228 -33.35 1.34 16.20
CA SER A 228 -34.29 0.72 17.16
C SER A 228 -34.50 -0.77 16.90
N SER A 229 -34.31 -1.27 15.65
CA SER A 229 -34.54 -2.68 15.31
C SER A 229 -33.24 -3.49 15.47
N ASN A 230 -33.32 -4.62 16.18
CA ASN A 230 -32.18 -5.52 16.37
C ASN A 230 -31.68 -6.13 15.04
N GLU A 231 -32.58 -6.42 14.12
CA GLU A 231 -32.23 -6.95 12.79
C GLU A 231 -31.48 -5.94 11.92
N GLY A 232 -31.95 -4.69 11.88
CA GLY A 232 -31.26 -3.60 11.18
C GLY A 232 -29.89 -3.31 11.76
N ARG A 233 -29.75 -3.35 13.09
CA ARG A 233 -28.48 -3.18 13.78
C ARG A 233 -27.49 -4.29 13.43
N SER A 234 -27.93 -5.55 13.43
CA SER A 234 -27.09 -6.71 13.08
C SER A 234 -26.58 -6.66 11.64
N LYS A 235 -27.45 -6.32 10.68
CA LYS A 235 -27.06 -6.15 9.26
C LYS A 235 -26.05 -5.04 9.07
N ALA A 236 -26.28 -3.87 9.66
CA ALA A 236 -25.36 -2.74 9.58
C ALA A 236 -24.00 -3.08 10.20
N PHE A 237 -23.98 -3.75 11.36
CA PHE A 237 -22.75 -4.17 12.04
C PHE A 237 -21.97 -5.20 11.22
N SER A 238 -22.62 -6.20 10.61
CA SER A 238 -21.99 -7.20 9.75
C SER A 238 -21.29 -6.55 8.54
N THR A 239 -21.94 -5.59 7.90
CA THR A 239 -21.35 -4.86 6.75
C THR A 239 -20.13 -4.04 7.17
N CYS A 240 -20.18 -3.37 8.32
CA CYS A 240 -19.06 -2.60 8.84
C CYS A 240 -17.91 -3.45 9.33
N SER A 241 -18.18 -4.61 9.95
CA SER A 241 -17.12 -5.48 10.47
C SER A 241 -16.24 -6.06 9.38
N SER A 242 -16.83 -6.45 8.24
CA SER A 242 -16.08 -6.93 7.08
C SER A 242 -15.14 -5.87 6.51
N HIS A 243 -15.62 -4.62 6.43
CA HIS A 243 -14.79 -3.51 5.97
C HIS A 243 -13.71 -3.14 7.00
N PHE A 244 -14.06 -3.14 8.29
CA PHE A 244 -13.09 -2.87 9.36
C PHE A 244 -11.98 -3.93 9.41
N ALA A 245 -12.32 -5.20 9.17
CA ALA A 245 -11.32 -6.26 9.08
C ALA A 245 -10.35 -6.02 7.91
N ALA A 246 -10.84 -5.60 6.73
CA ALA A 246 -9.99 -5.25 5.60
C ALA A 246 -9.04 -4.08 5.94
N VAL A 247 -9.56 -3.00 6.53
CA VAL A 247 -8.76 -1.84 6.96
C VAL A 247 -7.73 -2.23 8.01
N ALA A 248 -8.12 -3.04 9.01
CA ALA A 248 -7.20 -3.50 10.06
C ALA A 248 -6.06 -4.37 9.49
N CYS A 249 -6.36 -5.23 8.51
CA CYS A 249 -5.35 -6.04 7.84
C CYS A 249 -4.36 -5.19 7.02
N SER A 250 -4.84 -4.14 6.34
CA SER A 250 -3.98 -3.27 5.53
C SER A 250 -3.14 -2.30 6.37
N MET A 251 -3.60 -1.94 7.58
CA MET A 251 -2.87 -1.08 8.51
C MET A 251 -1.90 -1.84 9.42
N ASP A 252 -1.84 -3.15 9.35
CA ASP A 252 -0.88 -3.93 10.13
C ASP A 252 0.54 -3.74 9.54
N PRO A 253 1.49 -3.16 10.30
CA PRO A 253 2.88 -2.96 9.85
C PRO A 253 3.58 -4.28 9.49
N GLN A 254 3.03 -5.43 9.91
CA GLN A 254 3.56 -6.76 9.56
C GLN A 254 3.20 -7.18 8.13
N HIS A 255 2.15 -6.64 7.52
CA HIS A 255 1.85 -6.87 6.11
C HIS A 255 2.76 -6.09 5.16
N SER A 256 3.36 -5.00 5.59
CA SER A 256 4.48 -4.36 4.87
C SER A 256 5.82 -5.10 5.07
N CYS A 257 5.86 -6.18 5.83
CA CYS A 257 7.05 -6.99 6.11
C CYS A 257 6.93 -8.44 5.62
N THR A 258 5.81 -8.84 4.98
CA THR A 258 5.68 -10.19 4.39
C THR A 258 5.72 -10.17 2.89
#